data_2bc9edc1e7e7d03b65cb1236e97fc4dc
#
_entry.id   2bc9edc1e7e7d03b65cb1236e97fc4dc
#
_cell.length_a   1.000
_cell.length_b   1.000
_cell.length_c   1.000
_cell.angle_alpha   90.00
_cell.angle_beta   90.00
_cell.angle_gamma   90.00
#
_symmetry.space_group_name_H-M   'P 1'
#
loop_
_entity.id
_entity.type
_entity.pdbx_description
1 polymer ?
#
loop_
_entity_poly.entity_id
_entity_poly.type
_entity_poly.pdbx_seq_one_letter_code
_entity_poly.pdbx_strand_id
1 'polypeptide(L)'
;PTGPADADILVTLTPGHQPTEQYVHDLRLKLGPRFAGVDFSFLPADIVSQILNFGLPSPIDIQVTGYSLQDNRRFANQLLRRIQMVPGTADLRIQQPFDQPHLRINVDRTKAQLAGFTQRDIATNLLISLSGSFQTSPTYWLNPKNGVSYSIATQTPQYRLDSLQGLENIPITGASGATPAILGSLASIQRDTGMALVSHYDIQPVIDIYGSVQRRDLGGVADDIKKIIDDSRKELPHGSEMVVRGQVLT
;
A
#
# COMPACT_ATOMS: atom_id res chain seq x y z
N PRO A 1 3.31 -4.25 5.42
CA PRO A 1 2.38 -3.17 5.01
C PRO A 1 2.76 -2.64 3.63
N THR A 2 1.76 -2.35 2.82
CA THR A 2 1.93 -1.84 1.45
C THR A 2 1.70 -0.33 1.36
N GLY A 3 1.03 0.25 2.35
CA GLY A 3 0.71 1.65 2.39
C GLY A 3 0.55 2.20 3.81
N PRO A 4 0.33 3.51 3.96
CA PRO A 4 0.20 4.15 5.27
C PRO A 4 -1.09 3.76 6.03
N ALA A 5 -2.04 3.10 5.36
CA ALA A 5 -3.26 2.57 5.98
C ALA A 5 -3.12 1.10 6.43
N ASP A 6 -1.99 0.45 6.13
CA ASP A 6 -1.76 -0.94 6.44
C ASP A 6 -0.92 -1.10 7.72
N ALA A 7 -1.19 -2.15 8.48
CA ALA A 7 -0.41 -2.49 9.66
C ALA A 7 -0.24 -4.01 9.77
N ASP A 8 0.92 -4.44 10.25
CA ASP A 8 1.20 -5.84 10.59
C ASP A 8 1.17 -5.98 12.11
N ILE A 9 0.38 -6.93 12.60
CA ILE A 9 0.27 -7.24 14.03
C ILE A 9 0.84 -8.63 14.26
N LEU A 10 1.98 -8.70 14.94
CA LEU A 10 2.60 -9.96 15.36
C LEU A 10 2.05 -10.37 16.71
N VAL A 11 1.51 -11.58 16.79
CA VAL A 11 0.97 -12.16 18.02
C VAL A 11 1.75 -13.41 18.36
N THR A 12 2.38 -13.44 19.53
CA THR A 12 3.06 -14.62 20.06
C THR A 12 2.16 -15.30 21.09
N LEU A 13 1.94 -16.60 20.92
CA LEU A 13 1.15 -17.42 21.84
C LEU A 13 2.05 -17.98 22.94
N THR A 14 1.47 -18.15 24.14
CA THR A 14 2.16 -18.78 25.28
C THR A 14 2.29 -20.29 25.05
N PRO A 15 3.31 -20.97 25.63
CA PRO A 15 3.44 -22.42 25.54
C PRO A 15 2.16 -23.14 26.02
N GLY A 16 1.79 -24.24 25.32
CA GLY A 16 0.59 -25.02 25.65
C GLY A 16 -0.70 -24.52 24.97
N HIS A 17 -0.60 -23.60 24.02
CA HIS A 17 -1.74 -23.11 23.24
C HIS A 17 -2.38 -24.21 22.37
N GLN A 18 -3.62 -23.99 21.98
CA GLN A 18 -4.31 -24.82 20.97
C GLN A 18 -3.73 -24.55 19.56
N PRO A 19 -4.07 -25.38 18.56
CA PRO A 19 -3.63 -25.13 17.19
C PRO A 19 -3.95 -23.72 16.71
N THR A 20 -2.97 -23.05 16.11
CA THR A 20 -3.08 -21.64 15.67
C THR A 20 -4.27 -21.39 14.74
N GLU A 21 -4.63 -22.37 13.92
CA GLU A 21 -5.77 -22.30 13.01
C GLU A 21 -7.11 -22.03 13.72
N GLN A 22 -7.29 -22.50 14.94
CA GLN A 22 -8.50 -22.26 15.72
C GLN A 22 -8.60 -20.79 16.13
N TYR A 23 -7.49 -20.21 16.59
CA TYR A 23 -7.45 -18.78 16.93
C TYR A 23 -7.67 -17.91 15.68
N VAL A 24 -7.06 -18.25 14.56
CA VAL A 24 -7.24 -17.53 13.28
C VAL A 24 -8.71 -17.59 12.86
N HIS A 25 -9.34 -18.76 12.94
CA HIS A 25 -10.76 -18.89 12.62
C HIS A 25 -11.64 -18.00 13.52
N ASP A 26 -11.40 -18.04 14.82
CA ASP A 26 -12.16 -17.23 15.78
C ASP A 26 -11.97 -15.74 15.57
N LEU A 27 -10.73 -15.32 15.22
CA LEU A 27 -10.43 -13.93 14.93
C LEU A 27 -11.14 -13.47 13.67
N ARG A 28 -11.17 -14.26 12.59
CA ARG A 28 -11.91 -13.93 11.37
C ARG A 28 -13.39 -13.67 11.64
N LEU A 29 -14.00 -14.47 12.50
CA LEU A 29 -15.41 -14.30 12.88
C LEU A 29 -15.66 -13.07 13.74
N LYS A 30 -14.69 -12.68 14.57
CA LYS A 30 -14.87 -11.61 15.58
C LYS A 30 -14.41 -10.24 15.08
N LEU A 31 -13.35 -10.17 14.28
CA LEU A 31 -12.73 -8.89 13.91
C LEU A 31 -13.54 -8.14 12.85
N GLY A 32 -13.95 -8.80 11.76
CA GLY A 32 -14.71 -8.16 10.69
C GLY A 32 -15.94 -7.40 11.16
N PRO A 33 -16.87 -8.04 11.93
CA PRO A 33 -18.04 -7.35 12.45
C PRO A 33 -17.73 -6.24 13.46
N ARG A 34 -16.61 -6.35 14.18
CA ARG A 34 -16.24 -5.39 15.22
C ARG A 34 -15.55 -4.14 14.69
N PHE A 35 -14.85 -4.25 13.57
CA PHE A 35 -14.08 -3.17 12.96
C PHE A 35 -14.51 -2.97 11.50
N ALA A 36 -15.66 -2.33 11.32
CA ALA A 36 -16.18 -2.02 10.00
C ALA A 36 -15.20 -1.12 9.22
N GLY A 37 -14.91 -1.48 7.98
CA GLY A 37 -13.98 -0.75 7.12
C GLY A 37 -12.51 -1.14 7.27
N VAL A 38 -12.21 -2.20 8.05
CA VAL A 38 -10.87 -2.77 8.16
C VAL A 38 -10.88 -4.19 7.63
N ASP A 39 -10.01 -4.48 6.68
CA ASP A 39 -9.81 -5.82 6.14
C ASP A 39 -8.69 -6.53 6.91
N PHE A 40 -8.99 -7.70 7.45
CA PHE A 40 -8.04 -8.53 8.16
C PHE A 40 -7.61 -9.71 7.31
N SER A 41 -6.31 -9.93 7.21
CA SER A 41 -5.74 -11.12 6.57
C SER A 41 -4.70 -11.76 7.48
N PHE A 42 -4.65 -13.07 7.47
CA PHE A 42 -3.75 -13.85 8.32
C PHE A 42 -2.65 -14.47 7.46
N LEU A 43 -1.43 -14.01 7.70
CA LEU A 43 -0.25 -14.50 7.01
C LEU A 43 0.31 -15.73 7.73
N PRO A 44 0.87 -16.72 6.99
CA PRO A 44 1.56 -17.82 7.62
C PRO A 44 2.79 -17.30 8.37
N ALA A 45 2.84 -17.57 9.68
CA ALA A 45 3.93 -17.14 10.54
C ALA A 45 5.10 -18.14 10.59
N ASP A 46 4.90 -19.37 10.10
CA ASP A 46 5.91 -20.41 10.12
C ASP A 46 6.78 -20.38 8.85
N ILE A 47 8.06 -20.68 9.04
CA ILE A 47 9.07 -20.69 7.96
C ILE A 47 8.75 -21.71 6.88
N VAL A 48 8.16 -22.85 7.23
CA VAL A 48 7.87 -23.93 6.28
C VAL A 48 6.81 -23.46 5.28
N SER A 49 5.72 -22.89 5.76
CA SER A 49 4.67 -22.32 4.90
C SER A 49 5.20 -21.16 4.05
N GLN A 50 6.09 -20.32 4.59
CA GLN A 50 6.71 -19.24 3.80
C GLN A 50 7.59 -19.78 2.66
N ILE A 51 8.36 -20.84 2.91
CA ILE A 51 9.18 -21.50 1.89
C ILE A 51 8.29 -22.16 0.83
N LEU A 52 7.27 -22.90 1.25
CA LEU A 52 6.32 -23.56 0.35
C LEU A 52 5.52 -22.57 -0.51
N ASN A 53 5.27 -21.39 0.00
CA ASN A 53 4.64 -20.29 -0.77
C ASN A 53 5.64 -19.53 -1.66
N PHE A 54 6.89 -20.00 -1.78
CA PHE A 54 7.94 -19.30 -2.55
C PHE A 54 8.19 -17.86 -2.12
N GLY A 55 8.04 -17.57 -0.83
CA GLY A 55 8.17 -16.21 -0.28
C GLY A 55 6.94 -15.31 -0.50
N LEU A 56 5.89 -15.84 -1.11
CA LEU A 56 4.62 -15.10 -1.26
C LEU A 56 3.87 -15.06 0.07
N PRO A 57 3.12 -13.99 0.34
CA PRO A 57 2.40 -13.83 1.60
C PRO A 57 1.15 -14.73 1.70
N SER A 58 0.83 -15.48 0.65
CA SER A 58 -0.39 -16.28 0.55
C SER A 58 -0.18 -17.54 -0.28
N PRO A 59 -0.84 -18.68 0.05
CA PRO A 59 -0.74 -19.90 -0.75
C PRO A 59 -1.40 -19.79 -2.12
N ILE A 60 -2.32 -18.85 -2.30
CA ILE A 60 -2.98 -18.55 -3.58
C ILE A 60 -2.59 -17.15 -3.99
N ASP A 61 -1.98 -17.01 -5.15
CA ASP A 61 -1.67 -15.74 -5.81
C ASP A 61 -2.08 -15.82 -7.28
N ILE A 62 -3.00 -14.94 -7.68
CA ILE A 62 -3.47 -14.83 -9.07
C ILE A 62 -3.06 -13.47 -9.58
N GLN A 63 -2.14 -13.45 -10.52
CA GLN A 63 -1.58 -12.25 -11.12
C GLN A 63 -2.30 -11.92 -12.43
N VAL A 64 -2.77 -10.69 -12.53
CA VAL A 64 -3.32 -10.13 -13.76
C VAL A 64 -2.36 -9.04 -14.23
N THR A 65 -1.66 -9.30 -15.34
CA THR A 65 -0.67 -8.38 -15.94
C THR A 65 -1.22 -7.78 -17.23
N GLY A 66 -0.79 -6.57 -17.57
CA GLY A 66 -1.16 -5.94 -18.83
C GLY A 66 -1.13 -4.41 -18.77
N TYR A 67 -1.13 -3.77 -19.94
CA TYR A 67 -0.94 -2.33 -20.06
C TYR A 67 -2.12 -1.48 -19.52
N SER A 68 -3.36 -1.96 -19.67
CA SER A 68 -4.55 -1.24 -19.20
C SER A 68 -4.85 -1.54 -17.75
N LEU A 69 -4.28 -0.76 -16.83
CA LEU A 69 -4.49 -0.93 -15.40
C LEU A 69 -5.98 -0.86 -15.00
N GLN A 70 -6.77 0.02 -15.64
CA GLN A 70 -8.20 0.18 -15.33
C GLN A 70 -9.02 -1.04 -15.74
N ASP A 71 -8.74 -1.62 -16.93
CA ASP A 71 -9.44 -2.81 -17.41
C ASP A 71 -9.03 -4.03 -16.57
N ASN A 72 -7.75 -4.16 -16.27
CA ASN A 72 -7.23 -5.21 -15.39
C ASN A 72 -7.83 -5.12 -13.98
N ARG A 73 -7.99 -3.90 -13.43
CA ARG A 73 -8.67 -3.69 -12.14
C ARG A 73 -10.13 -4.15 -12.18
N ARG A 74 -10.87 -3.81 -13.24
CA ARG A 74 -12.26 -4.25 -13.40
C ARG A 74 -12.35 -5.77 -13.47
N PHE A 75 -11.49 -6.37 -14.28
CA PHE A 75 -11.41 -7.82 -14.43
C PHE A 75 -11.02 -8.51 -13.11
N ALA A 76 -9.98 -8.04 -12.44
CA ALA A 76 -9.52 -8.59 -11.15
C ALA A 76 -10.62 -8.52 -10.08
N ASN A 77 -11.38 -7.42 -10.01
CA ASN A 77 -12.52 -7.31 -9.10
C ASN A 77 -13.68 -8.28 -9.45
N GLN A 78 -13.93 -8.54 -10.72
CA GLN A 78 -14.93 -9.53 -11.14
C GLN A 78 -14.46 -10.95 -10.78
N LEU A 79 -13.21 -11.26 -11.06
CA LEU A 79 -12.58 -12.54 -10.73
C LEU A 79 -12.58 -12.78 -9.22
N LEU A 80 -12.19 -11.78 -8.43
CA LEU A 80 -12.22 -11.85 -6.96
C LEU A 80 -13.60 -12.23 -6.43
N ARG A 81 -14.67 -11.58 -6.93
CA ARG A 81 -16.04 -11.89 -6.53
C ARG A 81 -16.46 -13.33 -6.87
N ARG A 82 -15.99 -13.86 -8.01
CA ARG A 82 -16.27 -15.27 -8.39
C ARG A 82 -15.54 -16.23 -7.46
N ILE A 83 -14.28 -15.96 -7.15
CA ILE A 83 -13.45 -16.79 -6.25
C ILE A 83 -13.99 -16.74 -4.81
N GLN A 84 -14.53 -15.61 -4.36
CA GLN A 84 -15.15 -15.50 -3.03
C GLN A 84 -16.34 -16.44 -2.82
N MET A 85 -16.95 -16.92 -3.89
CA MET A 85 -18.05 -17.89 -3.83
C MET A 85 -17.57 -19.34 -3.68
N VAL A 86 -16.26 -19.60 -3.82
CA VAL A 86 -15.69 -20.94 -3.65
C VAL A 86 -15.65 -21.29 -2.16
N PRO A 87 -16.32 -22.37 -1.73
CA PRO A 87 -16.27 -22.79 -0.34
C PRO A 87 -14.84 -23.12 0.09
N GLY A 88 -14.44 -22.68 1.27
CA GLY A 88 -13.12 -22.92 1.82
C GLY A 88 -12.08 -21.85 1.49
N THR A 89 -12.39 -20.84 0.69
CA THR A 89 -11.52 -19.68 0.50
C THR A 89 -11.61 -18.73 1.69
N ALA A 90 -10.49 -18.11 2.03
CA ALA A 90 -10.37 -17.13 3.10
C ALA A 90 -9.39 -16.03 2.72
N ASP A 91 -9.48 -14.87 3.37
CA ASP A 91 -8.57 -13.72 3.24
C ASP A 91 -8.35 -13.26 1.79
N LEU A 92 -9.36 -13.45 0.95
CA LEU A 92 -9.31 -13.06 -0.46
C LEU A 92 -9.30 -11.54 -0.60
N ARG A 93 -8.26 -11.02 -1.24
CA ARG A 93 -8.09 -9.58 -1.43
C ARG A 93 -7.26 -9.26 -2.66
N ILE A 94 -7.42 -8.05 -3.18
CA ILE A 94 -6.46 -7.46 -4.11
C ILE A 94 -5.37 -6.80 -3.26
N GLN A 95 -4.10 -7.12 -3.56
CA GLN A 95 -2.95 -6.64 -2.80
C GLN A 95 -2.71 -5.14 -2.96
N GLN A 96 -2.98 -4.59 -4.13
CA GLN A 96 -2.77 -3.18 -4.43
C GLN A 96 -4.03 -2.37 -4.11
N PRO A 97 -4.03 -1.52 -3.06
CA PRO A 97 -5.17 -0.64 -2.79
C PRO A 97 -5.21 0.48 -3.84
N PHE A 98 -6.36 0.63 -4.51
CA PHE A 98 -6.57 1.61 -5.57
C PHE A 98 -7.18 2.92 -5.10
N ASP A 99 -7.80 2.90 -3.93
CA ASP A 99 -8.61 4.02 -3.42
C ASP A 99 -7.99 4.64 -2.17
N GLN A 100 -6.64 4.69 -2.13
CA GLN A 100 -5.91 5.32 -1.03
C GLN A 100 -6.20 6.83 -1.04
N PRO A 101 -6.72 7.41 0.05
CA PRO A 101 -6.90 8.85 0.15
C PRO A 101 -5.56 9.57 0.10
N HIS A 102 -5.46 10.59 -0.73
CA HIS A 102 -4.30 11.48 -0.77
C HIS A 102 -4.72 12.93 -1.02
N LEU A 103 -3.81 13.84 -0.74
CA LEU A 103 -3.99 15.26 -1.01
C LEU A 103 -3.18 15.63 -2.26
N ARG A 104 -3.88 16.11 -3.28
CA ARG A 104 -3.25 16.65 -4.47
C ARG A 104 -2.99 18.14 -4.29
N ILE A 105 -1.74 18.52 -4.35
CA ILE A 105 -1.31 19.93 -4.24
C ILE A 105 -1.00 20.44 -5.64
N ASN A 106 -1.85 21.33 -6.15
CA ASN A 106 -1.69 21.95 -7.45
C ASN A 106 -1.10 23.36 -7.29
N VAL A 107 0.16 23.51 -7.66
CA VAL A 107 0.88 24.78 -7.58
C VAL A 107 0.47 25.68 -8.74
N ASP A 108 0.04 26.90 -8.43
CA ASP A 108 -0.15 27.96 -9.41
C ASP A 108 1.22 28.54 -9.80
N ARG A 109 1.72 28.11 -10.95
CA ARG A 109 3.06 28.48 -11.42
C ARG A 109 3.22 29.99 -11.63
N THR A 110 2.15 30.66 -12.05
CA THR A 110 2.16 32.12 -12.28
C THR A 110 2.31 32.87 -10.96
N LYS A 111 1.52 32.52 -9.95
CA LYS A 111 1.62 33.12 -8.61
C LYS A 111 2.98 32.80 -7.97
N ALA A 112 3.45 31.56 -8.09
CA ALA A 112 4.76 31.16 -7.58
C ALA A 112 5.88 32.02 -8.20
N GLN A 113 5.88 32.18 -9.52
CA GLN A 113 6.88 32.96 -10.23
C GLN A 113 6.83 34.46 -9.85
N LEU A 114 5.64 35.03 -9.72
CA LEU A 114 5.48 36.43 -9.28
C LEU A 114 5.99 36.66 -7.85
N ALA A 115 5.88 35.64 -7.00
CA ALA A 115 6.41 35.67 -5.62
C ALA A 115 7.93 35.30 -5.54
N GLY A 116 8.55 34.98 -6.67
CA GLY A 116 9.97 34.62 -6.72
C GLY A 116 10.29 33.16 -6.42
N PHE A 117 9.29 32.27 -6.49
CA PHE A 117 9.47 30.83 -6.22
C PHE A 117 9.42 30.01 -7.51
N THR A 118 10.25 28.98 -7.56
CA THR A 118 10.10 27.88 -8.51
C THR A 118 9.17 26.80 -7.94
N GLN A 119 8.61 25.96 -8.79
CA GLN A 119 7.84 24.79 -8.34
C GLN A 119 8.71 23.85 -7.50
N ARG A 120 10.00 23.78 -7.79
CA ARG A 120 10.97 22.97 -7.05
C ARG A 120 11.13 23.50 -5.61
N ASP A 121 11.19 24.81 -5.42
CA ASP A 121 11.29 25.41 -4.08
C ASP A 121 10.10 25.03 -3.22
N ILE A 122 8.89 25.13 -3.78
CA ILE A 122 7.65 24.76 -3.08
C ILE A 122 7.67 23.26 -2.73
N ALA A 123 8.00 22.38 -3.68
CA ALA A 123 8.05 20.95 -3.45
C ALA A 123 9.11 20.57 -2.39
N THR A 124 10.28 21.22 -2.40
CA THR A 124 11.35 21.00 -1.42
C THR A 124 10.92 21.45 -0.01
N ASN A 125 10.29 22.64 0.11
CA ASN A 125 9.77 23.11 1.39
C ASN A 125 8.71 22.16 1.96
N LEU A 126 7.79 21.66 1.12
CA LEU A 126 6.81 20.66 1.50
C LEU A 126 7.46 19.36 1.98
N LEU A 127 8.43 18.85 1.22
CA LEU A 127 9.15 17.63 1.59
C LEU A 127 9.85 17.77 2.94
N ILE A 128 10.55 18.89 3.16
CA ILE A 128 11.20 19.17 4.45
C ILE A 128 10.19 19.26 5.59
N SER A 129 9.07 19.96 5.37
CA SER A 129 8.05 20.15 6.40
C SER A 129 7.34 18.85 6.78
N LEU A 130 7.07 17.98 5.80
CA LEU A 130 6.30 16.74 5.99
C LEU A 130 7.17 15.53 6.35
N SER A 131 8.33 15.39 5.72
CA SER A 131 9.18 14.19 5.85
C SER A 131 10.54 14.46 6.48
N GLY A 132 10.85 15.74 6.75
CA GLY A 132 12.13 16.16 7.32
C GLY A 132 13.21 16.46 6.27
N SER A 133 14.22 17.21 6.72
CA SER A 133 15.29 17.75 5.89
C SER A 133 16.32 16.70 5.44
N PHE A 134 16.32 15.51 6.02
CA PHE A 134 17.38 14.51 5.78
C PHE A 134 17.47 14.06 4.32
N GLN A 135 16.34 13.98 3.60
CA GLN A 135 16.33 13.56 2.19
C GLN A 135 16.85 14.63 1.23
N THR A 136 16.74 15.91 1.59
CA THR A 136 17.11 17.03 0.72
C THR A 136 18.45 17.62 1.09
N SER A 137 18.81 17.61 2.39
CA SER A 137 20.03 18.17 2.93
C SER A 137 20.49 17.36 4.15
N PRO A 138 21.08 16.17 3.92
CA PRO A 138 21.55 15.33 5.00
C PRO A 138 22.64 16.05 5.79
N THR A 139 22.41 16.27 7.07
CA THR A 139 23.34 16.93 7.99
C THR A 139 23.69 15.98 9.12
N TYR A 140 24.96 15.93 9.48
CA TYR A 140 25.47 15.05 10.54
C TYR A 140 26.23 15.85 11.60
N TRP A 141 26.06 15.46 12.82
CA TRP A 141 26.85 15.94 13.93
C TRP A 141 27.74 14.81 14.47
N LEU A 142 29.04 15.04 14.46
CA LEU A 142 30.02 14.11 15.04
C LEU A 142 30.13 14.37 16.53
N ASN A 143 29.80 13.39 17.36
CA ASN A 143 29.97 13.51 18.80
C ASN A 143 31.48 13.42 19.17
N PRO A 144 32.08 14.50 19.70
CA PRO A 144 33.51 14.52 19.99
C PRO A 144 33.94 13.58 21.11
N LYS A 145 33.01 13.10 21.94
CA LYS A 145 33.31 12.22 23.07
C LYS A 145 33.43 10.73 22.68
N ASN A 146 32.62 10.28 21.70
CA ASN A 146 32.60 8.87 21.33
C ASN A 146 32.86 8.61 19.84
N GLY A 147 33.07 9.66 19.03
CA GLY A 147 33.34 9.54 17.60
C GLY A 147 32.13 9.07 16.75
N VAL A 148 30.92 8.98 17.33
CA VAL A 148 29.72 8.55 16.62
C VAL A 148 29.10 9.72 15.89
N SER A 149 28.72 9.48 14.63
CA SER A 149 28.00 10.46 13.79
C SER A 149 26.49 10.30 13.95
N TYR A 150 25.81 11.38 14.32
CA TYR A 150 24.36 11.44 14.47
C TYR A 150 23.76 12.27 13.35
N SER A 151 22.67 11.78 12.74
CA SER A 151 21.92 12.55 11.76
C SER A 151 21.08 13.65 12.42
N ILE A 152 21.10 14.86 11.84
CA ILE A 152 20.25 15.98 12.25
C ILE A 152 19.18 16.16 11.19
N ALA A 153 17.93 16.05 11.57
CA ALA A 153 16.79 16.32 10.71
C ALA A 153 15.90 17.39 11.34
N THR A 154 15.44 18.32 10.52
CA THR A 154 14.43 19.32 10.88
C THR A 154 13.14 19.02 10.15
N GLN A 155 12.02 19.09 10.86
CA GLN A 155 10.69 18.89 10.30
C GLN A 155 9.65 19.71 11.05
N THR A 156 8.51 19.97 10.45
CA THR A 156 7.39 20.57 11.17
C THR A 156 6.79 19.54 12.13
N PRO A 157 6.56 19.89 13.41
CA PRO A 157 5.94 18.98 14.36
C PRO A 157 4.54 18.54 13.88
N GLN A 158 4.23 17.26 14.03
CA GLN A 158 2.98 16.67 13.52
C GLN A 158 1.72 17.36 14.06
N TYR A 159 1.74 17.83 15.30
CA TYR A 159 0.60 18.54 15.90
C TYR A 159 0.26 19.89 15.24
N ARG A 160 1.13 20.41 14.37
CA ARG A 160 0.87 21.60 13.54
C ARG A 160 0.37 21.27 12.14
N LEU A 161 0.36 20.00 11.78
CA LEU A 161 -0.02 19.49 10.45
C LEU A 161 -1.22 18.52 10.54
N ASP A 162 -2.06 18.68 11.56
CA ASP A 162 -3.23 17.84 11.83
C ASP A 162 -4.47 18.22 11.00
N SER A 163 -4.39 19.31 10.26
CA SER A 163 -5.51 19.86 9.50
C SER A 163 -5.09 20.35 8.12
N LEU A 164 -6.06 20.48 7.20
CA LEU A 164 -5.81 21.11 5.88
C LEU A 164 -5.33 22.54 6.03
N GLN A 165 -5.87 23.29 6.99
CA GLN A 165 -5.46 24.66 7.26
C GLN A 165 -4.02 24.72 7.79
N GLY A 166 -3.59 23.75 8.62
CA GLY A 166 -2.20 23.59 9.04
C GLY A 166 -1.27 23.39 7.85
N LEU A 167 -1.69 22.58 6.87
CA LEU A 167 -0.95 22.34 5.64
C LEU A 167 -0.87 23.60 4.76
N GLU A 168 -1.99 24.34 4.59
CA GLU A 168 -2.04 25.60 3.84
C GLU A 168 -1.16 26.70 4.45
N ASN A 169 -0.98 26.67 5.75
CA ASN A 169 -0.18 27.65 6.50
C ASN A 169 1.32 27.30 6.53
N ILE A 170 1.78 26.24 5.87
CA ILE A 170 3.20 25.94 5.78
C ILE A 170 3.94 27.11 5.12
N PRO A 171 4.96 27.68 5.80
CA PRO A 171 5.77 28.74 5.22
C PRO A 171 6.63 28.19 4.08
N ILE A 172 6.60 28.89 2.96
CA ILE A 172 7.43 28.61 1.79
C ILE A 172 8.53 29.67 1.76
N THR A 173 9.78 29.20 1.71
CA THR A 173 10.96 30.04 1.58
C THR A 173 11.69 29.68 0.29
N GLY A 174 12.25 30.68 -0.38
CA GLY A 174 12.95 30.48 -1.66
C GLY A 174 14.38 31.00 -1.59
N ALA A 175 15.01 31.07 -2.75
CA ALA A 175 16.31 31.69 -2.92
C ALA A 175 16.30 33.17 -2.53
N SER A 176 17.47 33.75 -2.37
CA SER A 176 17.63 35.18 -2.00
C SER A 176 16.79 36.11 -2.88
N GLY A 177 15.86 36.83 -2.24
CA GLY A 177 14.97 37.80 -2.92
C GLY A 177 13.51 37.36 -3.05
N ALA A 178 13.16 36.12 -2.71
CA ALA A 178 11.77 35.70 -2.64
C ALA A 178 11.07 36.25 -1.39
N THR A 179 9.86 36.77 -1.55
CA THR A 179 9.03 37.20 -0.41
C THR A 179 8.45 35.97 0.29
N PRO A 180 8.66 35.79 1.61
CA PRO A 180 8.07 34.66 2.33
C PRO A 180 6.56 34.58 2.09
N ALA A 181 6.07 33.40 1.76
CA ALA A 181 4.67 33.15 1.47
C ALA A 181 4.19 31.90 2.18
N ILE A 182 2.88 31.70 2.28
CA ILE A 182 2.29 30.45 2.76
C ILE A 182 1.86 29.58 1.57
N LEU A 183 1.84 28.28 1.75
CA LEU A 183 1.46 27.34 0.70
C LEU A 183 0.09 27.64 0.09
N GLY A 184 -0.90 27.95 0.92
CA GLY A 184 -2.28 28.25 0.48
C GLY A 184 -2.40 29.47 -0.44
N SER A 185 -1.42 30.39 -0.45
CA SER A 185 -1.39 31.50 -1.39
C SER A 185 -0.85 31.11 -2.77
N LEU A 186 -0.06 30.03 -2.85
CA LEU A 186 0.67 29.58 -4.04
C LEU A 186 0.09 28.32 -4.67
N ALA A 187 -0.73 27.58 -3.93
CA ALA A 187 -1.26 26.28 -4.37
C ALA A 187 -2.69 26.06 -3.90
N SER A 188 -3.42 25.21 -4.60
CA SER A 188 -4.70 24.67 -4.15
C SER A 188 -4.53 23.21 -3.70
N ILE A 189 -5.20 22.84 -2.61
CA ILE A 189 -5.16 21.49 -2.05
C ILE A 189 -6.51 20.83 -2.29
N GLN A 190 -6.49 19.66 -2.93
CA GLN A 190 -7.68 18.90 -3.23
C GLN A 190 -7.55 17.48 -2.66
N ARG A 191 -8.65 16.97 -2.10
CA ARG A 191 -8.72 15.55 -1.74
C ARG A 191 -8.93 14.73 -3.00
N ASP A 192 -8.13 13.70 -3.16
CA ASP A 192 -8.17 12.78 -4.29
C ASP A 192 -7.97 11.35 -3.79
N THR A 193 -8.20 10.38 -4.66
CA THR A 193 -7.91 8.97 -4.39
C THR A 193 -6.99 8.43 -5.46
N GLY A 194 -6.07 7.57 -5.07
CA GLY A 194 -5.12 6.98 -5.98
C GLY A 194 -4.57 5.66 -5.48
N MET A 195 -3.66 5.11 -6.23
CA MET A 195 -2.98 3.88 -5.84
C MET A 195 -1.95 4.15 -4.75
N ALA A 196 -1.98 3.36 -3.68
CA ALA A 196 -0.93 3.37 -2.66
C ALA A 196 0.33 2.67 -3.15
N LEU A 197 0.17 1.63 -3.98
CA LEU A 197 1.23 0.81 -4.53
C LEU A 197 0.96 0.53 -6.00
N VAL A 198 2.00 0.66 -6.83
CA VAL A 198 2.00 0.19 -8.21
C VAL A 198 3.05 -0.91 -8.33
N SER A 199 2.61 -2.12 -8.58
CA SER A 199 3.48 -3.28 -8.79
C SER A 199 3.68 -3.52 -10.28
N HIS A 200 4.88 -3.94 -10.66
CA HIS A 200 5.20 -4.32 -12.03
C HIS A 200 5.82 -5.72 -12.03
N TYR A 201 5.43 -6.50 -13.02
CA TYR A 201 6.06 -7.77 -13.36
C TYR A 201 6.45 -7.74 -14.85
N ASP A 202 7.72 -8.01 -15.17
CA ASP A 202 8.26 -7.90 -16.52
C ASP A 202 7.87 -6.58 -17.22
N ILE A 203 8.07 -5.46 -16.50
CA ILE A 203 7.79 -4.08 -16.97
C ILE A 203 6.29 -3.75 -17.06
N GLN A 204 5.41 -4.74 -17.05
CA GLN A 204 3.96 -4.52 -17.10
C GLN A 204 3.35 -4.32 -15.71
N PRO A 205 2.36 -3.42 -15.56
CA PRO A 205 1.59 -3.34 -14.31
C PRO A 205 0.95 -4.68 -13.98
N VAL A 206 1.02 -5.06 -12.71
CA VAL A 206 0.43 -6.29 -12.19
C VAL A 206 -0.57 -5.99 -11.08
N ILE A 207 -1.65 -6.75 -11.06
CA ILE A 207 -2.63 -6.79 -9.97
C ILE A 207 -2.61 -8.20 -9.40
N ASP A 208 -2.32 -8.31 -8.10
CA ASP A 208 -2.23 -9.58 -7.39
C ASP A 208 -3.51 -9.80 -6.56
N ILE A 209 -4.14 -10.95 -6.76
CA ILE A 209 -5.25 -11.43 -5.93
C ILE A 209 -4.69 -12.49 -5.02
N TYR A 210 -4.58 -12.17 -3.73
CA TYR A 210 -4.15 -13.11 -2.71
C TYR A 210 -5.33 -13.80 -2.06
N GLY A 211 -5.13 -15.07 -1.71
CA GLY A 211 -6.12 -15.85 -1.00
C GLY A 211 -5.50 -16.96 -0.17
N SER A 212 -6.20 -17.35 0.86
CA SER A 212 -5.88 -18.43 1.77
C SER A 212 -7.02 -19.47 1.78
N VAL A 213 -6.80 -20.59 2.41
CA VAL A 213 -7.82 -21.63 2.57
C VAL A 213 -8.16 -21.83 4.04
N GLN A 214 -9.40 -22.22 4.33
CA GLN A 214 -9.87 -22.54 5.66
C GLN A 214 -10.86 -23.70 5.64
N ARG A 215 -10.65 -24.70 6.52
CA ARG A 215 -11.52 -25.88 6.69
C ARG A 215 -11.72 -26.73 5.43
N ARG A 216 -10.87 -26.58 4.43
CA ARG A 216 -10.85 -27.38 3.20
C ARG A 216 -9.41 -27.54 2.75
N ASP A 217 -9.13 -28.61 2.03
CA ASP A 217 -7.82 -28.83 1.43
C ASP A 217 -7.51 -27.84 0.31
N LEU A 218 -6.24 -27.47 0.19
CA LEU A 218 -5.79 -26.52 -0.81
C LEU A 218 -6.02 -27.02 -2.23
N GLY A 219 -5.82 -28.32 -2.50
CA GLY A 219 -5.99 -28.91 -3.82
C GLY A 219 -7.43 -28.80 -4.34
N GLY A 220 -8.43 -29.15 -3.52
CA GLY A 220 -9.83 -29.03 -3.93
C GLY A 220 -10.28 -27.59 -4.13
N VAL A 221 -9.74 -26.63 -3.36
CA VAL A 221 -9.99 -25.20 -3.60
C VAL A 221 -9.30 -24.75 -4.87
N ALA A 222 -8.08 -25.21 -5.12
CA ALA A 222 -7.32 -24.93 -6.33
C ALA A 222 -8.02 -25.38 -7.59
N ASP A 223 -8.60 -26.58 -7.59
CA ASP A 223 -9.34 -27.14 -8.73
C ASP A 223 -10.59 -26.30 -9.05
N ASP A 224 -11.29 -25.84 -8.03
CA ASP A 224 -12.47 -25.01 -8.25
C ASP A 224 -12.08 -23.58 -8.73
N ILE A 225 -11.00 -23.02 -8.18
CA ILE A 225 -10.45 -21.73 -8.67
C ILE A 225 -9.99 -21.87 -10.13
N LYS A 226 -9.33 -22.98 -10.49
CA LYS A 226 -8.86 -23.23 -11.85
C LYS A 226 -10.01 -23.22 -12.85
N LYS A 227 -11.16 -23.85 -12.52
CA LYS A 227 -12.36 -23.80 -13.38
C LYS A 227 -12.82 -22.37 -13.60
N ILE A 228 -12.89 -21.55 -12.53
CA ILE A 228 -13.29 -20.14 -12.62
C ILE A 228 -12.29 -19.36 -13.49
N ILE A 229 -11.00 -19.62 -13.35
CA ILE A 229 -9.94 -18.99 -14.14
C ILE A 229 -10.08 -19.33 -15.61
N ASP A 230 -10.27 -20.61 -15.94
CA ASP A 230 -10.41 -21.08 -17.32
C ASP A 230 -11.66 -20.49 -17.98
N ASP A 231 -12.77 -20.40 -17.27
CA ASP A 231 -13.99 -19.74 -17.75
C ASP A 231 -13.79 -18.23 -17.96
N SER A 232 -13.02 -17.60 -17.07
CA SER A 232 -12.76 -16.15 -17.08
C SER A 232 -11.72 -15.73 -18.15
N ARG A 233 -10.94 -16.65 -18.71
CA ARG A 233 -9.94 -16.32 -19.74
C ARG A 233 -10.54 -15.63 -20.98
N LYS A 234 -11.79 -15.91 -21.31
CA LYS A 234 -12.50 -15.29 -22.45
C LYS A 234 -12.85 -13.83 -22.19
N GLU A 235 -12.91 -13.44 -20.93
CA GLU A 235 -13.24 -12.07 -20.49
C GLU A 235 -11.99 -11.22 -20.21
N LEU A 236 -10.80 -11.81 -20.36
CA LEU A 236 -9.55 -11.13 -20.10
C LEU A 236 -9.36 -9.93 -21.06
N PRO A 237 -8.98 -8.75 -20.57
CA PRO A 237 -8.73 -7.59 -21.40
C PRO A 237 -7.67 -7.87 -22.47
N HIS A 238 -7.83 -7.29 -23.65
CA HIS A 238 -6.89 -7.48 -24.75
C HIS A 238 -5.48 -7.03 -24.36
N GLY A 239 -4.48 -7.88 -24.61
CA GLY A 239 -3.10 -7.60 -24.25
C GLY A 239 -2.78 -7.81 -22.76
N SER A 240 -3.70 -8.44 -22.02
CA SER A 240 -3.47 -8.84 -20.62
C SER A 240 -3.23 -10.34 -20.53
N GLU A 241 -2.52 -10.75 -19.48
CA GLU A 241 -2.23 -12.14 -19.15
C GLU A 241 -2.66 -12.42 -17.71
N MET A 242 -3.05 -13.66 -17.45
CA MET A 242 -3.38 -14.13 -16.11
C MET A 242 -2.57 -15.37 -15.78
N VAL A 243 -1.83 -15.28 -14.68
CA VAL A 243 -0.94 -16.35 -14.19
C VAL A 243 -1.31 -16.68 -12.75
N VAL A 244 -1.39 -17.97 -12.44
CA VAL A 244 -1.55 -18.44 -11.05
C VAL A 244 -0.18 -18.74 -10.49
N ARG A 245 0.06 -18.38 -9.25
CA ARG A 245 1.30 -18.62 -8.51
C ARG A 245 0.98 -19.10 -7.09
N GLY A 246 2.03 -19.44 -6.35
CA GLY A 246 1.90 -19.93 -4.99
C GLY A 246 1.86 -21.44 -4.92
N GLN A 247 1.56 -21.96 -3.75
CA GLN A 247 1.54 -23.41 -3.46
C GLN A 247 0.47 -24.17 -4.28
N VAL A 248 -0.48 -23.47 -4.85
CA VAL A 248 -1.55 -24.02 -5.71
C VAL A 248 -1.01 -24.61 -7.01
N LEU A 249 0.22 -24.28 -7.42
CA LEU A 249 0.87 -24.81 -8.63
C LEU A 249 1.68 -26.09 -8.41
N THR A 250 1.95 -26.46 -7.16
CA THR A 250 2.69 -27.67 -6.79
C THR A 250 1.74 -28.80 -6.43
#